data_631cd469ddf33fad1f7df9a72d65b4e4
#
_entry.id   631cd469ddf33fad1f7df9a72d65b4e4
#
_cell.length_a   1.000
_cell.length_b   1.000
_cell.length_c   1.000
_cell.angle_alpha   90.00
_cell.angle_beta   90.00
_cell.angle_gamma   90.00
#
_symmetry.space_group_name_H-M   'P 1'
#
loop_
_entity.id
_entity.type
_entity.pdbx_description
1 polymer ?
#
loop_
_entity_poly.entity_id
_entity_poly.type
_entity_poly.pdbx_seq_one_letter_code
_entity_poly.pdbx_strand_id
1 'polypeptide(L)'
;MIKTKNLKKNYKSLQVLNGLDLNISKSEIVSIVGASGAGKTSLLQILGTLDKPSNKDCELIIDDIEVLGMSEKDLCNFRNTKIGFIFQFHQLLPEFTAIENVCLPAFIKKTNRIDVIKRANELLCYLNLEDKINNKPSELSGGEQQRVAVARALINNPQIIFADEPSGNLDTTSAENLYKLFFDIRDKYNTTFIIVTHNQKLADLADRKIEIIDGDIN
;
A
#
# COMPACT_ATOMS: atom_id res chain seq x y z
N MET A 1 -0.58 -0.45 15.82
CA MET A 1 -1.09 0.08 14.54
C MET A 1 -2.01 -0.92 13.83
N ILE A 2 -1.53 -2.11 13.46
CA ILE A 2 -2.37 -3.20 12.96
C ILE A 2 -2.25 -4.38 13.89
N LYS A 3 -3.39 -5.00 14.25
CA LYS A 3 -3.44 -6.25 14.99
C LYS A 3 -4.42 -7.19 14.31
N THR A 4 -4.01 -8.44 14.12
CA THR A 4 -4.89 -9.52 13.68
C THR A 4 -4.84 -10.66 14.66
N LYS A 5 -5.96 -11.38 14.78
CA LYS A 5 -6.04 -12.62 15.54
C LYS A 5 -6.85 -13.64 14.76
N ASN A 6 -6.28 -14.85 14.64
CA ASN A 6 -6.91 -16.00 13.96
C ASN A 6 -7.42 -15.70 12.54
N LEU A 7 -6.64 -14.93 11.74
CA LEU A 7 -7.05 -14.52 10.39
C LEU A 7 -6.89 -15.68 9.40
N LYS A 8 -8.01 -16.18 8.84
CA LYS A 8 -8.02 -17.27 7.86
C LYS A 8 -8.56 -16.80 6.53
N LYS A 9 -8.01 -17.38 5.44
CA LYS A 9 -8.51 -17.16 4.08
C LYS A 9 -8.57 -18.45 3.30
N ASN A 10 -9.73 -18.70 2.73
CA ASN A 10 -9.97 -19.84 1.83
C ASN A 10 -10.50 -19.34 0.50
N TYR A 11 -10.06 -19.95 -0.58
CA TYR A 11 -10.65 -19.80 -1.92
C TYR A 11 -11.23 -21.17 -2.33
N LYS A 12 -12.53 -21.30 -2.24
CA LYS A 12 -13.23 -22.61 -2.39
C LYS A 12 -12.68 -23.63 -1.38
N SER A 13 -12.06 -24.72 -1.86
CA SER A 13 -11.46 -25.76 -1.02
C SER A 13 -10.00 -25.50 -0.64
N LEU A 14 -9.36 -24.48 -1.24
CA LEU A 14 -7.96 -24.17 -0.94
C LEU A 14 -7.87 -23.20 0.25
N GLN A 15 -7.27 -23.64 1.34
CA GLN A 15 -6.91 -22.79 2.46
C GLN A 15 -5.59 -22.07 2.15
N VAL A 16 -5.59 -20.76 2.23
CA VAL A 16 -4.45 -19.90 1.85
C VAL A 16 -3.83 -19.22 3.06
N LEU A 17 -4.63 -18.92 4.09
CA LEU A 17 -4.13 -18.41 5.38
C LEU A 17 -4.74 -19.25 6.52
N ASN A 18 -3.90 -19.66 7.47
CA ASN A 18 -4.22 -20.73 8.44
C ASN A 18 -4.56 -20.23 9.85
N GLY A 19 -4.88 -18.94 10.02
CA GLY A 19 -5.17 -18.37 11.35
C GLY A 19 -4.04 -17.48 11.84
N LEU A 20 -3.70 -16.46 11.05
CA LEU A 20 -2.56 -15.61 11.32
C LEU A 20 -2.83 -14.61 12.45
N ASP A 21 -1.91 -14.57 13.39
CA ASP A 21 -1.79 -13.55 14.43
C ASP A 21 -0.64 -12.61 14.03
N LEU A 22 -0.93 -11.32 13.88
CA LEU A 22 0.06 -10.33 13.48
C LEU A 22 -0.11 -9.04 14.26
N ASN A 23 1.02 -8.43 14.61
CA ASN A 23 1.05 -7.11 15.22
C ASN A 23 2.08 -6.25 14.51
N ILE A 24 1.66 -5.07 13.98
CA ILE A 24 2.52 -4.09 13.30
C ILE A 24 2.43 -2.78 14.07
N SER A 25 3.59 -2.19 14.35
CA SER A 25 3.72 -0.93 15.09
C SER A 25 3.47 0.29 14.20
N LYS A 26 3.25 1.46 14.79
CA LYS A 26 3.22 2.75 14.06
C LYS A 26 4.61 3.07 13.52
N SER A 27 4.66 3.67 12.33
CA SER A 27 5.90 4.09 11.66
C SER A 27 6.91 2.95 11.47
N GLU A 28 6.43 1.70 11.37
CA GLU A 28 7.23 0.51 11.07
C GLU A 28 7.16 0.21 9.57
N ILE A 29 8.27 -0.16 8.96
CA ILE A 29 8.31 -0.74 7.62
C ILE A 29 8.43 -2.25 7.77
N VAL A 30 7.39 -2.97 7.37
CA VAL A 30 7.35 -4.44 7.41
C VAL A 30 7.37 -5.00 5.99
N SER A 31 8.32 -5.89 5.72
CA SER A 31 8.33 -6.67 4.49
C SER A 31 7.72 -8.04 4.71
N ILE A 32 6.83 -8.45 3.81
CA ILE A 32 6.20 -9.77 3.78
C ILE A 32 6.80 -10.53 2.59
N VAL A 33 7.48 -11.64 2.88
CA VAL A 33 8.13 -12.50 1.89
C VAL A 33 7.55 -13.91 1.92
N GLY A 34 7.92 -14.74 0.95
CA GLY A 34 7.52 -16.14 0.84
C GLY A 34 7.38 -16.59 -0.61
N ALA A 35 7.19 -17.87 -0.84
CA ALA A 35 7.02 -18.43 -2.18
C ALA A 35 5.79 -17.85 -2.92
N SER A 36 5.76 -18.02 -4.25
CA SER A 36 4.54 -17.70 -5.01
C SER A 36 3.40 -18.60 -4.54
N GLY A 37 2.22 -18.00 -4.34
CA GLY A 37 1.06 -18.74 -3.81
C GLY A 37 1.01 -18.90 -2.28
N ALA A 38 2.03 -18.47 -1.53
CA ALA A 38 2.05 -18.60 -0.06
C ALA A 38 1.01 -17.78 0.70
N GLY A 39 0.23 -16.91 0.01
CA GLY A 39 -0.84 -16.12 0.63
C GLY A 39 -0.50 -14.64 0.88
N LYS A 40 0.69 -14.17 0.48
CA LYS A 40 1.15 -12.78 0.72
C LYS A 40 0.18 -11.71 0.23
N THR A 41 -0.22 -11.76 -1.04
CA THR A 41 -1.18 -10.81 -1.63
C THR A 41 -2.55 -10.93 -0.95
N SER A 42 -3.01 -12.13 -0.61
CA SER A 42 -4.26 -12.32 0.13
C SER A 42 -4.21 -11.68 1.52
N LEU A 43 -3.10 -11.84 2.24
CA LEU A 43 -2.90 -11.17 3.52
C LEU A 43 -2.91 -9.66 3.35
N LEU A 44 -2.14 -9.11 2.39
CA LEU A 44 -2.08 -7.68 2.12
C LEU A 44 -3.47 -7.11 1.77
N GLN A 45 -4.26 -7.81 0.93
CA GLN A 45 -5.61 -7.38 0.56
C GLN A 45 -6.56 -7.36 1.76
N ILE A 46 -6.48 -8.33 2.67
CA ILE A 46 -7.31 -8.35 3.87
C ILE A 46 -6.89 -7.24 4.84
N LEU A 47 -5.59 -7.08 5.11
CA LEU A 47 -5.08 -5.99 5.94
C LEU A 47 -5.43 -4.62 5.36
N GLY A 48 -5.40 -4.49 4.03
CA GLY A 48 -5.82 -3.30 3.30
C GLY A 48 -7.34 -3.14 3.14
N THR A 49 -8.13 -4.05 3.73
CA THR A 49 -9.60 -4.04 3.66
C THR A 49 -10.18 -4.13 2.24
N LEU A 50 -9.41 -4.66 1.28
CA LEU A 50 -9.86 -4.92 -0.09
C LEU A 50 -10.56 -6.27 -0.22
N ASP A 51 -10.26 -7.20 0.68
CA ASP A 51 -10.87 -8.52 0.78
C ASP A 51 -11.23 -8.82 2.24
N LYS A 52 -12.05 -9.85 2.49
CA LYS A 52 -12.51 -10.23 3.82
C LYS A 52 -11.92 -11.59 4.22
N PRO A 53 -11.63 -11.82 5.51
CA PRO A 53 -11.30 -13.14 6.01
C PRO A 53 -12.46 -14.11 5.78
N SER A 54 -12.16 -15.40 5.74
CA SER A 54 -13.17 -16.45 5.52
C SER A 54 -13.85 -16.90 6.81
N ASN A 55 -13.26 -16.63 7.95
CA ASN A 55 -13.80 -16.97 9.27
C ASN A 55 -14.39 -15.73 9.98
N LYS A 56 -15.35 -15.97 10.87
CA LYS A 56 -16.02 -14.93 11.65
C LYS A 56 -15.39 -14.69 13.03
N ASP A 57 -14.60 -15.64 13.50
CA ASP A 57 -13.92 -15.65 14.79
C ASP A 57 -12.51 -15.04 14.75
N CYS A 58 -12.29 -14.12 13.81
CA CYS A 58 -11.05 -13.37 13.67
C CYS A 58 -11.25 -11.90 14.05
N GLU A 59 -10.13 -11.25 14.38
CA GLU A 59 -10.07 -9.82 14.67
C GLU A 59 -9.14 -9.13 13.67
N LEU A 60 -9.52 -7.95 13.20
CA LEU A 60 -8.66 -7.04 12.46
C LEU A 60 -8.86 -5.63 12.97
N ILE A 61 -7.89 -5.16 13.74
CA ILE A 61 -7.88 -3.83 14.32
C ILE A 61 -6.81 -3.00 13.62
N ILE A 62 -7.20 -1.82 13.10
CA ILE A 62 -6.31 -0.87 12.44
C ILE A 62 -6.50 0.50 13.10
N ASP A 63 -5.40 1.08 13.63
CA ASP A 63 -5.42 2.35 14.35
C ASP A 63 -6.47 2.37 15.47
N ASP A 64 -6.50 1.28 16.26
CA ASP A 64 -7.41 1.03 17.38
C ASP A 64 -8.90 0.94 16.98
N ILE A 65 -9.19 0.74 15.68
CA ILE A 65 -10.53 0.60 15.13
C ILE A 65 -10.71 -0.83 14.60
N GLU A 66 -11.78 -1.52 15.06
CA GLU A 66 -12.20 -2.82 14.52
C GLU A 66 -12.87 -2.61 13.16
N VAL A 67 -12.23 -3.12 12.08
CA VAL A 67 -12.68 -2.82 10.71
C VAL A 67 -13.63 -3.86 10.11
N LEU A 68 -13.64 -5.09 10.64
CA LEU A 68 -14.48 -6.17 10.08
C LEU A 68 -15.97 -5.95 10.30
N GLY A 69 -16.34 -5.21 11.35
CA GLY A 69 -17.73 -4.86 11.67
C GLY A 69 -18.27 -3.61 10.96
N MET A 70 -17.44 -2.92 10.17
CA MET A 70 -17.84 -1.69 9.49
C MET A 70 -18.84 -1.93 8.37
N SER A 71 -19.75 -0.95 8.15
CA SER A 71 -20.55 -0.91 6.93
C SER A 71 -19.64 -0.69 5.71
N GLU A 72 -20.08 -1.13 4.51
CA GLU A 72 -19.31 -0.91 3.28
C GLU A 72 -18.99 0.57 3.03
N LYS A 73 -19.93 1.48 3.37
CA LYS A 73 -19.73 2.92 3.24
C LYS A 73 -18.62 3.42 4.17
N ASP A 74 -18.64 2.99 5.43
CA ASP A 74 -17.65 3.40 6.42
C ASP A 74 -16.29 2.81 6.09
N LEU A 75 -16.24 1.56 5.62
CA LEU A 75 -15.03 0.89 5.18
C LEU A 75 -14.40 1.58 3.94
N CYS A 76 -15.23 2.01 2.97
CA CYS A 76 -14.74 2.81 1.84
C CYS A 76 -14.16 4.15 2.28
N ASN A 77 -14.81 4.83 3.22
CA ASN A 77 -14.32 6.09 3.77
C ASN A 77 -13.03 5.87 4.59
N PHE A 78 -12.97 4.80 5.37
CA PHE A 78 -11.78 4.42 6.13
C PHE A 78 -10.58 4.17 5.18
N ARG A 79 -10.75 3.34 4.13
CA ARG A 79 -9.72 3.13 3.10
C ARG A 79 -9.24 4.43 2.50
N ASN A 80 -10.17 5.25 2.03
CA ASN A 80 -9.83 6.51 1.36
C ASN A 80 -9.06 7.49 2.25
N THR A 81 -9.31 7.47 3.57
CA THR A 81 -8.71 8.43 4.50
C THR A 81 -7.47 7.94 5.21
N LYS A 82 -7.38 6.64 5.50
CA LYS A 82 -6.35 6.05 6.36
C LYS A 82 -5.33 5.20 5.62
N ILE A 83 -5.66 4.74 4.41
CA ILE A 83 -4.86 3.75 3.67
C ILE A 83 -4.44 4.31 2.32
N GLY A 84 -3.17 4.10 1.98
CA GLY A 84 -2.62 4.25 0.64
C GLY A 84 -2.29 2.90 0.02
N PHE A 85 -2.40 2.78 -1.30
CA PHE A 85 -2.02 1.57 -2.04
C PHE A 85 -1.01 1.88 -3.14
N ILE A 86 0.00 1.02 -3.25
CA ILE A 86 1.00 1.01 -4.32
C ILE A 86 1.02 -0.40 -4.91
N PHE A 87 0.85 -0.53 -6.22
CA PHE A 87 0.78 -1.80 -6.93
C PHE A 87 1.93 -1.96 -7.92
N GLN A 88 2.27 -3.18 -8.24
CA GLN A 88 3.32 -3.55 -9.20
C GLN A 88 3.11 -2.90 -10.58
N PHE A 89 1.88 -2.88 -11.09
CA PHE A 89 1.52 -2.29 -12.38
C PHE A 89 1.03 -0.85 -12.26
N HIS A 90 1.39 -0.12 -11.21
CA HIS A 90 1.10 1.29 -10.93
C HIS A 90 -0.40 1.63 -10.87
N GLN A 91 -1.26 0.98 -11.68
CA GLN A 91 -2.72 1.18 -11.72
C GLN A 91 -3.08 2.66 -11.97
N LEU A 92 -2.30 3.36 -12.80
CA LEU A 92 -2.63 4.72 -13.24
C LEU A 92 -3.71 4.66 -14.31
N LEU A 93 -4.63 5.62 -14.27
CA LEU A 93 -5.64 5.78 -15.30
C LEU A 93 -5.00 6.43 -16.53
N PRO A 94 -4.98 5.76 -17.69
CA PRO A 94 -4.20 6.21 -18.84
C PRO A 94 -4.76 7.48 -19.51
N GLU A 95 -6.03 7.81 -19.28
CA GLU A 95 -6.68 9.01 -19.79
C GLU A 95 -6.29 10.27 -19.02
N PHE A 96 -5.83 10.11 -17.75
CA PHE A 96 -5.49 11.19 -16.86
C PHE A 96 -4.00 11.48 -16.84
N THR A 97 -3.66 12.76 -16.66
CA THR A 97 -2.29 13.21 -16.41
C THR A 97 -1.77 12.73 -15.04
N ALA A 98 -0.48 12.93 -14.77
CA ALA A 98 0.13 12.59 -13.49
C ALA A 98 -0.59 13.28 -12.32
N ILE A 99 -0.81 14.60 -12.42
CA ILE A 99 -1.49 15.36 -11.36
C ILE A 99 -2.94 14.91 -11.18
N GLU A 100 -3.67 14.62 -12.25
CA GLU A 100 -5.05 14.15 -12.16
C GLU A 100 -5.13 12.78 -11.48
N ASN A 101 -4.23 11.85 -11.83
CA ASN A 101 -4.12 10.57 -11.13
C ASN A 101 -3.87 10.75 -9.62
N VAL A 102 -2.97 11.65 -9.25
CA VAL A 102 -2.67 11.95 -7.83
C VAL A 102 -3.87 12.54 -7.10
N CYS A 103 -4.64 13.41 -7.74
CA CYS A 103 -5.77 14.10 -7.13
C CYS A 103 -7.00 13.20 -6.87
N LEU A 104 -7.15 12.09 -7.61
CA LEU A 104 -8.37 11.27 -7.59
C LEU A 104 -8.84 10.85 -6.18
N PRO A 105 -8.01 10.29 -5.28
CA PRO A 105 -8.47 9.88 -3.97
C PRO A 105 -8.98 11.05 -3.12
N ALA A 106 -8.37 12.23 -3.26
CA ALA A 106 -8.78 13.42 -2.53
C ALA A 106 -10.09 14.03 -3.08
N PHE A 107 -10.34 13.91 -4.38
CA PHE A 107 -11.63 14.29 -4.96
C PHE A 107 -12.75 13.35 -4.53
N ILE A 108 -12.50 12.05 -4.40
CA ILE A 108 -13.44 11.09 -3.82
C ILE A 108 -13.79 11.47 -2.37
N LYS A 109 -12.80 11.93 -1.61
CA LYS A 109 -12.98 12.45 -0.24
C LYS A 109 -13.75 13.77 -0.18
N LYS A 110 -14.01 14.41 -1.35
CA LYS A 110 -14.65 15.73 -1.48
C LYS A 110 -13.86 16.87 -0.83
N THR A 111 -12.55 16.75 -0.78
CA THR A 111 -11.64 17.82 -0.33
C THR A 111 -11.69 19.00 -1.32
N ASN A 112 -11.47 20.22 -0.83
CA ASN A 112 -11.45 21.41 -1.65
C ASN A 112 -10.48 21.28 -2.83
N ARG A 113 -10.92 21.61 -4.04
CA ARG A 113 -10.15 21.40 -5.27
C ARG A 113 -8.82 22.16 -5.29
N ILE A 114 -8.79 23.38 -4.79
CA ILE A 114 -7.59 24.23 -4.77
C ILE A 114 -6.53 23.59 -3.85
N ASP A 115 -6.95 23.16 -2.66
CA ASP A 115 -6.04 22.52 -1.68
C ASP A 115 -5.50 21.20 -2.21
N VAL A 116 -6.35 20.40 -2.89
CA VAL A 116 -5.94 19.14 -3.51
C VAL A 116 -4.89 19.35 -4.58
N ILE A 117 -5.11 20.29 -5.51
CA ILE A 117 -4.16 20.59 -6.58
C ILE A 117 -2.83 21.10 -6.00
N LYS A 118 -2.89 21.99 -5.02
CA LYS A 118 -1.70 22.47 -4.31
C LYS A 118 -0.91 21.32 -3.70
N ARG A 119 -1.59 20.45 -2.95
CA ARG A 119 -0.96 19.29 -2.31
C ARG A 119 -0.40 18.30 -3.32
N ALA A 120 -1.10 18.06 -4.44
CA ALA A 120 -0.62 17.17 -5.50
C ALA A 120 0.67 17.70 -6.15
N ASN A 121 0.75 19.02 -6.42
CA ASN A 121 1.97 19.66 -6.91
C ASN A 121 3.13 19.52 -5.92
N GLU A 122 2.89 19.78 -4.63
CA GLU A 122 3.92 19.61 -3.58
C GLU A 122 4.46 18.18 -3.54
N LEU A 123 3.59 17.17 -3.67
CA LEU A 123 3.99 15.76 -3.69
C LEU A 123 4.76 15.40 -4.96
N LEU A 124 4.31 15.86 -6.13
CA LEU A 124 5.01 15.60 -7.40
C LEU A 124 6.39 16.26 -7.41
N CYS A 125 6.53 17.50 -6.93
CA CYS A 125 7.83 18.14 -6.77
C CYS A 125 8.72 17.38 -5.76
N TYR A 126 8.18 16.96 -4.61
CA TYR A 126 8.92 16.15 -3.63
C TYR A 126 9.47 14.85 -4.22
N LEU A 127 8.78 14.30 -5.22
CA LEU A 127 9.15 13.07 -5.92
C LEU A 127 9.94 13.31 -7.21
N ASN A 128 10.45 14.52 -7.44
CA ASN A 128 11.21 14.94 -8.62
C ASN A 128 10.43 14.67 -9.94
N LEU A 129 9.19 15.13 -9.99
CA LEU A 129 8.28 15.01 -11.12
C LEU A 129 7.68 16.37 -11.54
N GLU A 130 8.33 17.49 -11.18
CA GLU A 130 7.86 18.84 -11.48
C GLU A 130 7.68 19.09 -12.98
N ASP A 131 8.57 18.51 -13.80
CA ASP A 131 8.51 18.62 -15.28
C ASP A 131 7.51 17.64 -15.92
N LYS A 132 6.91 16.74 -15.13
CA LYS A 132 6.04 15.65 -15.59
C LYS A 132 4.58 15.75 -15.14
N ILE A 133 4.22 16.84 -14.46
CA ILE A 133 2.91 17.05 -13.85
C ILE A 133 1.76 16.82 -14.82
N ASN A 134 1.90 17.30 -16.06
CA ASN A 134 0.88 17.25 -17.09
C ASN A 134 1.03 16.06 -18.07
N ASN A 135 2.03 15.21 -17.87
CA ASN A 135 2.27 14.04 -18.71
C ASN A 135 1.25 12.94 -18.39
N LYS A 136 0.84 12.21 -19.42
CA LYS A 136 0.04 10.98 -19.26
C LYS A 136 0.94 9.79 -18.94
N PRO A 137 0.40 8.70 -18.39
CA PRO A 137 1.18 7.51 -18.04
C PRO A 137 2.03 6.97 -19.22
N SER A 138 1.52 7.02 -20.45
CA SER A 138 2.24 6.58 -21.66
C SER A 138 3.49 7.41 -21.99
N GLU A 139 3.62 8.60 -21.41
CA GLU A 139 4.73 9.53 -21.62
C GLU A 139 5.74 9.49 -20.47
N LEU A 140 5.52 8.59 -19.49
CA LEU A 140 6.34 8.42 -18.30
C LEU A 140 7.11 7.10 -18.35
N SER A 141 8.34 7.10 -17.89
CA SER A 141 9.09 5.87 -17.61
C SER A 141 8.43 5.06 -16.49
N GLY A 142 8.75 3.76 -16.38
CA GLY A 142 8.20 2.92 -15.32
C GLY A 142 8.49 3.45 -13.92
N GLY A 143 9.70 3.98 -13.68
CA GLY A 143 10.06 4.60 -12.40
C GLY A 143 9.31 5.91 -12.13
N GLU A 144 9.01 6.72 -13.15
CA GLU A 144 8.19 7.93 -13.02
C GLU A 144 6.73 7.55 -12.72
N GLN A 145 6.17 6.55 -13.43
CA GLN A 145 4.83 6.04 -13.14
C GLN A 145 4.72 5.53 -11.70
N GLN A 146 5.74 4.83 -11.22
CA GLN A 146 5.77 4.35 -9.83
C GLN A 146 5.79 5.52 -8.84
N ARG A 147 6.57 6.57 -9.08
CA ARG A 147 6.56 7.76 -8.24
C ARG A 147 5.22 8.50 -8.27
N VAL A 148 4.53 8.55 -9.42
CA VAL A 148 3.14 9.08 -9.50
C VAL A 148 2.19 8.22 -8.65
N ALA A 149 2.31 6.89 -8.67
CA ALA A 149 1.51 5.99 -7.83
C ALA A 149 1.80 6.20 -6.34
N VAL A 150 3.05 6.47 -5.95
CA VAL A 150 3.43 6.87 -4.58
C VAL A 150 2.79 8.20 -4.19
N ALA A 151 2.85 9.23 -5.06
CA ALA A 151 2.20 10.53 -4.82
C ALA A 151 0.70 10.36 -4.61
N ARG A 152 0.04 9.54 -5.45
CA ARG A 152 -1.39 9.22 -5.33
C ARG A 152 -1.71 8.54 -4.00
N ALA A 153 -0.88 7.61 -3.55
CA ALA A 153 -1.06 6.96 -2.27
C ALA A 153 -0.97 7.95 -1.09
N LEU A 154 -0.15 9.00 -1.21
CA LEU A 154 0.13 10.00 -0.17
C LEU A 154 -0.85 11.16 -0.10
N ILE A 155 -1.69 11.39 -1.12
CA ILE A 155 -2.48 12.62 -1.25
C ILE A 155 -3.39 12.91 -0.05
N ASN A 156 -3.97 11.87 0.54
CA ASN A 156 -4.86 11.97 1.71
C ASN A 156 -4.12 11.87 3.06
N ASN A 157 -2.79 11.92 3.09
CA ASN A 157 -1.96 11.73 4.27
C ASN A 157 -2.30 10.41 5.03
N PRO A 158 -2.17 9.25 4.37
CA PRO A 158 -2.53 7.98 4.97
C PRO A 158 -1.61 7.65 6.15
N GLN A 159 -2.14 6.91 7.12
CA GLN A 159 -1.36 6.37 8.24
C GLN A 159 -0.63 5.09 7.86
N ILE A 160 -1.16 4.36 6.85
CA ILE A 160 -0.62 3.10 6.38
C ILE A 160 -0.57 3.10 4.85
N ILE A 161 0.53 2.59 4.31
CA ILE A 161 0.67 2.28 2.89
C ILE A 161 0.91 0.78 2.72
N PHE A 162 0.06 0.16 1.93
CA PHE A 162 0.22 -1.20 1.45
C PHE A 162 0.85 -1.19 0.06
N ALA A 163 1.94 -1.94 -0.11
CA ALA A 163 2.66 -2.04 -1.37
C ALA A 163 2.76 -3.51 -1.80
N ASP A 164 2.17 -3.85 -2.94
CA ASP A 164 2.23 -5.18 -3.52
C ASP A 164 3.24 -5.18 -4.67
N GLU A 165 4.40 -5.83 -4.46
CA GLU A 165 5.52 -5.92 -5.39
C GLU A 165 5.91 -4.56 -6.03
N PRO A 166 6.12 -3.49 -5.23
CA PRO A 166 6.23 -2.12 -5.75
C PRO A 166 7.44 -1.88 -6.64
N SER A 167 8.44 -2.76 -6.60
CA SER A 167 9.65 -2.70 -7.42
C SER A 167 9.71 -3.76 -8.52
N GLY A 168 8.66 -4.57 -8.71
CA GLY A 168 8.68 -5.74 -9.58
C GLY A 168 8.95 -5.44 -11.07
N ASN A 169 8.68 -4.21 -11.51
CA ASN A 169 8.89 -3.77 -12.90
C ASN A 169 10.03 -2.73 -13.03
N LEU A 170 10.85 -2.57 -11.99
CA LEU A 170 11.95 -1.60 -11.97
C LEU A 170 13.31 -2.30 -12.11
N ASP A 171 14.27 -1.60 -12.69
CA ASP A 171 15.67 -1.99 -12.60
C ASP A 171 16.18 -1.90 -11.15
N THR A 172 17.33 -2.54 -10.88
CA THR A 172 17.86 -2.65 -9.52
C THR A 172 18.09 -1.28 -8.87
N THR A 173 18.64 -0.32 -9.60
CA THR A 173 18.92 1.03 -9.08
C THR A 173 17.63 1.79 -8.75
N SER A 174 16.64 1.72 -9.63
CA SER A 174 15.33 2.33 -9.42
C SER A 174 14.58 1.69 -8.25
N ALA A 175 14.72 0.36 -8.07
CA ALA A 175 14.14 -0.35 -6.94
C ALA A 175 14.76 0.08 -5.61
N GLU A 176 16.10 0.17 -5.51
CA GLU A 176 16.79 0.65 -4.31
C GLU A 176 16.39 2.10 -3.96
N ASN A 177 16.30 2.98 -4.97
CA ASN A 177 15.87 4.36 -4.78
C ASN A 177 14.41 4.44 -4.28
N LEU A 178 13.53 3.55 -4.77
CA LEU A 178 12.15 3.47 -4.29
C LEU A 178 12.09 3.08 -2.81
N TYR A 179 12.90 2.13 -2.36
CA TYR A 179 12.94 1.74 -0.94
C TYR A 179 13.50 2.86 -0.07
N LYS A 180 14.57 3.54 -0.49
CA LYS A 180 15.07 4.75 0.22
C LYS A 180 13.96 5.79 0.36
N LEU A 181 13.20 6.02 -0.72
CA LEU A 181 12.05 6.92 -0.68
C LEU A 181 11.00 6.49 0.34
N PHE A 182 10.74 5.19 0.53
CA PHE A 182 9.79 4.73 1.55
C PHE A 182 10.27 5.05 2.97
N PHE A 183 11.58 4.94 3.25
CA PHE A 183 12.15 5.36 4.53
C PHE A 183 12.00 6.87 4.73
N ASP A 184 12.30 7.68 3.72
CA ASP A 184 12.15 9.14 3.79
C ASP A 184 10.68 9.55 4.05
N ILE A 185 9.73 8.86 3.40
CA ILE A 185 8.30 9.09 3.59
C ILE A 185 7.88 8.69 5.01
N ARG A 186 8.30 7.50 5.50
CA ARG A 186 8.05 7.07 6.87
C ARG A 186 8.49 8.12 7.87
N ASP A 187 9.73 8.58 7.76
CA ASP A 187 10.34 9.52 8.70
C ASP A 187 9.68 10.91 8.64
N LYS A 188 9.30 11.35 7.44
CA LYS A 188 8.67 12.66 7.23
C LYS A 188 7.19 12.70 7.65
N TYR A 189 6.44 11.63 7.41
CA TYR A 189 4.99 11.59 7.58
C TYR A 189 4.54 10.65 8.70
N ASN A 190 5.45 9.95 9.38
CA ASN A 190 5.15 8.90 10.37
C ASN A 190 4.24 7.80 9.80
N THR A 191 4.39 7.47 8.52
CA THR A 191 3.56 6.49 7.81
C THR A 191 4.10 5.08 8.01
N THR A 192 3.24 4.11 8.29
CA THR A 192 3.57 2.68 8.38
C THR A 192 3.53 2.07 6.98
N PHE A 193 4.50 1.22 6.63
CA PHE A 193 4.54 0.51 5.35
C PHE A 193 4.43 -0.99 5.54
N ILE A 194 3.57 -1.62 4.75
CA ILE A 194 3.50 -3.08 4.61
C ILE A 194 3.79 -3.41 3.15
N ILE A 195 4.93 -4.07 2.91
CA ILE A 195 5.47 -4.29 1.57
C ILE A 195 5.53 -5.79 1.30
N VAL A 196 4.76 -6.28 0.36
CA VAL A 196 4.92 -7.63 -0.19
C VAL A 196 6.00 -7.57 -1.27
N THR A 197 7.01 -8.43 -1.17
CA THR A 197 8.07 -8.54 -2.18
C THR A 197 8.68 -9.95 -2.23
N HIS A 198 9.12 -10.36 -3.40
CA HIS A 198 9.94 -11.55 -3.61
C HIS A 198 11.45 -11.23 -3.61
N ASN A 199 11.82 -9.95 -3.60
CA ASN A 199 13.22 -9.53 -3.56
C ASN A 199 13.76 -9.53 -2.12
N GLN A 200 14.49 -10.59 -1.77
CA GLN A 200 15.04 -10.78 -0.41
C GLN A 200 15.97 -9.63 0.02
N LYS A 201 16.80 -9.11 -0.88
CA LYS A 201 17.73 -8.01 -0.56
C LYS A 201 16.97 -6.74 -0.16
N LEU A 202 15.88 -6.44 -0.86
CA LEU A 202 15.04 -5.29 -0.53
C LEU A 202 14.22 -5.54 0.72
N ALA A 203 13.75 -6.78 0.94
CA ALA A 203 13.03 -7.14 2.16
C ALA A 203 13.90 -7.00 3.42
N ASP A 204 15.20 -7.31 3.31
CA ASP A 204 16.14 -7.20 4.43
C ASP A 204 16.47 -5.74 4.83
N LEU A 205 16.06 -4.75 4.02
CA LEU A 205 16.17 -3.34 4.39
C LEU A 205 15.04 -2.89 5.34
N ALA A 206 13.94 -3.61 5.42
CA ALA A 206 12.80 -3.26 6.28
C ALA A 206 13.17 -3.38 7.78
N ASP A 207 12.43 -2.67 8.64
CA ASP A 207 12.61 -2.77 10.09
C ASP A 207 12.33 -4.20 10.58
N ARG A 208 11.40 -4.90 9.91
CA ARG A 208 11.07 -6.30 10.18
C ARG A 208 10.63 -7.03 8.92
N LYS A 209 11.08 -8.27 8.82
CA LYS A 209 10.70 -9.21 7.76
C LYS A 209 9.79 -10.30 8.35
N ILE A 210 8.68 -10.55 7.67
CA ILE A 210 7.73 -11.62 7.98
C ILE A 210 7.76 -12.59 6.81
N GLU A 211 8.02 -13.85 7.09
CA GLU A 211 7.99 -14.90 6.08
C GLU A 211 6.68 -15.69 6.18
N ILE A 212 5.99 -15.84 5.04
CA ILE A 212 4.80 -16.69 4.95
C ILE A 212 5.19 -17.98 4.24
N ILE A 213 4.96 -19.10 4.93
CA ILE A 213 5.18 -20.45 4.41
C ILE A 213 3.86 -21.22 4.55
N ASP A 214 3.32 -21.69 3.43
CA ASP A 214 2.10 -22.49 3.38
C ASP A 214 0.91 -21.91 4.18
N GLY A 215 0.79 -20.58 4.17
CA GLY A 215 -0.30 -19.86 4.85
C GLY A 215 -0.07 -19.56 6.32
N ASP A 216 1.10 -19.86 6.88
CA ASP A 216 1.49 -19.56 8.26
C ASP A 216 2.64 -18.52 8.31
N ILE A 217 2.76 -17.78 9.42
CA ILE A 217 3.88 -16.89 9.70
C ILE A 217 4.97 -17.69 10.39
N ASN A 218 6.19 -17.62 9.84
CA ASN A 218 7.37 -18.28 10.40
C ASN A 218 8.27 -17.27 11.10
#